data_0a0bb331955d72b3dfccd217e767ca96
#
_entry.id   0a0bb331955d72b3dfccd217e767ca96
#
_cell.length_a   1.000
_cell.length_b   1.000
_cell.length_c   1.000
_cell.angle_alpha   90.00
_cell.angle_beta   90.00
_cell.angle_gamma   90.00
#
_symmetry.space_group_name_H-M   'P 1'
#
loop_
_entity.id
_entity.type
_entity.pdbx_description
1 polymer ?
#
loop_
_entity_poly.entity_id
_entity_poly.type
_entity_poly.pdbx_seq_one_letter_code
_entity_poly.pdbx_strand_id
1 'polypeptide(L)'
;MQFEYSPKVKDMQARLLAFFDQHIYPNEKRFYEEIQANRQAGNAWVPSQLIEELKPKAREAGLWNLFLPRSKRAPEGLSNLEYAPLCEIMGRVPWSPEVFNCAAPDTGNMETLERYASEELKDKWLEPLLRGEIRSAFLMTEPAVASSDATNISCSIVREGDEYVINGTKWWSSGAGDPRCKIYIVMGKTNPDAGRHEQQSMILVPAETPGITIKRFLPVFGYDDAPHGHMEIELKNVRVPAANMLLGEGRGFEIAQGRLGPGRIHHCMRSIGVAERALELMCKRSLERVAFGKQIARQGVTQERIAEARCEIEMARLLTLKAAYMMDTVGNKVAKAEIAMIKVVAPNVALKVIDWAIQIHGAAGVSNDFPLANWWAHQRTLRLADGPDEVHRNAIAKLELAKHMSLNPDDVRMPVTRGS
;
A
#
# COMPACT_ATOMS: atom_id res chain seq x y z
N MET A 1 25.86 -0.13 12.63
CA MET A 1 24.75 -0.29 11.64
C MET A 1 25.30 -1.13 10.50
N GLN A 2 24.71 -2.29 10.23
CA GLN A 2 25.09 -3.09 9.07
C GLN A 2 24.23 -2.62 7.89
N PHE A 3 24.88 -2.15 6.82
CA PHE A 3 24.18 -1.76 5.59
C PHE A 3 23.95 -2.96 4.64
N GLU A 4 24.55 -4.10 4.93
CA GLU A 4 24.36 -5.32 4.15
C GLU A 4 23.16 -6.12 4.66
N TYR A 5 22.38 -6.62 3.71
CA TYR A 5 21.32 -7.57 4.00
C TYR A 5 21.91 -8.92 4.48
N SER A 6 21.13 -9.63 5.29
CA SER A 6 21.51 -10.97 5.73
C SER A 6 21.67 -11.94 4.54
N PRO A 7 22.46 -13.03 4.69
CA PRO A 7 22.55 -14.06 3.66
C PRO A 7 21.20 -14.60 3.19
N LYS A 8 20.25 -14.78 4.13
CA LYS A 8 18.85 -15.17 3.83
C LYS A 8 18.18 -14.19 2.87
N VAL A 9 18.24 -12.90 3.19
CA VAL A 9 17.61 -11.86 2.35
C VAL A 9 18.29 -11.76 1.00
N LYS A 10 19.62 -11.84 0.92
CA LYS A 10 20.37 -11.84 -0.35
C LYS A 10 19.98 -13.01 -1.24
N ASP A 11 19.81 -14.22 -0.67
CA ASP A 11 19.34 -15.39 -1.41
C ASP A 11 17.90 -15.17 -1.93
N MET A 12 17.01 -14.68 -1.10
CA MET A 12 15.64 -14.39 -1.50
C MET A 12 15.56 -13.30 -2.58
N GLN A 13 16.40 -12.26 -2.49
CA GLN A 13 16.51 -11.24 -3.53
C GLN A 13 16.96 -11.86 -4.86
N ALA A 14 18.00 -12.72 -4.85
CA ALA A 14 18.50 -13.38 -6.05
C ALA A 14 17.42 -14.24 -6.70
N ARG A 15 16.68 -15.04 -5.92
CA ARG A 15 15.56 -15.86 -6.42
C ARG A 15 14.43 -15.00 -6.97
N LEU A 16 14.06 -13.92 -6.28
CA LEU A 16 13.01 -13.02 -6.73
C LEU A 16 13.39 -12.29 -8.01
N LEU A 17 14.63 -11.80 -8.14
CA LEU A 17 15.13 -11.17 -9.36
C LEU A 17 15.14 -12.16 -10.53
N ALA A 18 15.61 -13.39 -10.32
CA ALA A 18 15.56 -14.44 -11.34
C ALA A 18 14.12 -14.73 -11.79
N PHE A 19 13.17 -14.75 -10.86
CA PHE A 19 11.75 -14.88 -11.17
C PHE A 19 11.22 -13.70 -11.99
N PHE A 20 11.64 -12.49 -11.66
CA PHE A 20 11.30 -11.28 -12.43
C PHE A 20 11.81 -11.35 -13.85
N ASP A 21 13.09 -11.71 -14.04
CA ASP A 21 13.71 -11.83 -15.35
C ASP A 21 13.05 -12.91 -16.21
N GLN A 22 12.67 -14.03 -15.59
CA GLN A 22 12.09 -15.17 -16.29
C GLN A 22 10.59 -15.04 -16.54
N HIS A 23 9.84 -14.44 -15.62
CA HIS A 23 8.37 -14.52 -15.61
C HIS A 23 7.63 -13.20 -15.55
N ILE A 24 8.21 -12.14 -14.98
CA ILE A 24 7.51 -10.86 -14.84
C ILE A 24 7.80 -9.93 -16.01
N TYR A 25 9.06 -9.56 -16.23
CA TYR A 25 9.42 -8.61 -17.30
C TYR A 25 9.01 -9.06 -18.71
N PRO A 26 9.19 -10.36 -19.11
CA PRO A 26 8.75 -10.80 -20.42
C PRO A 26 7.24 -10.75 -20.64
N ASN A 27 6.46 -10.71 -19.55
CA ASN A 27 5.00 -10.74 -19.60
C ASN A 27 4.32 -9.40 -19.31
N GLU A 28 5.09 -8.30 -19.15
CA GLU A 28 4.50 -6.97 -18.89
C GLU A 28 3.50 -6.58 -19.99
N LYS A 29 3.86 -6.80 -21.25
CA LYS A 29 2.97 -6.50 -22.39
C LYS A 29 1.72 -7.39 -22.39
N ARG A 30 1.89 -8.69 -22.19
CA ARG A 30 0.78 -9.67 -22.13
C ARG A 30 -0.24 -9.27 -21.05
N PHE A 31 0.19 -8.84 -19.87
CA PHE A 31 -0.69 -8.41 -18.79
C PHE A 31 -1.64 -7.29 -19.25
N TYR A 32 -1.10 -6.24 -19.85
CA TYR A 32 -1.91 -5.12 -20.34
C TYR A 32 -2.81 -5.49 -21.51
N GLU A 33 -2.36 -6.39 -22.39
CA GLU A 33 -3.16 -6.92 -23.51
C GLU A 33 -4.36 -7.74 -22.99
N GLU A 34 -4.18 -8.59 -21.98
CA GLU A 34 -5.27 -9.33 -21.33
C GLU A 34 -6.32 -8.37 -20.74
N ILE A 35 -5.90 -7.38 -19.97
CA ILE A 35 -6.82 -6.40 -19.37
C ILE A 35 -7.56 -5.62 -20.46
N GLN A 36 -6.88 -5.24 -21.54
CA GLN A 36 -7.51 -4.55 -22.65
C GLN A 36 -8.50 -5.44 -23.41
N ALA A 37 -8.17 -6.71 -23.63
CA ALA A 37 -9.06 -7.68 -24.25
C ALA A 37 -10.33 -7.91 -23.40
N ASN A 38 -10.19 -8.05 -22.08
CA ASN A 38 -11.32 -8.17 -21.16
C ASN A 38 -12.23 -6.93 -21.22
N ARG A 39 -11.63 -5.73 -21.29
CA ARG A 39 -12.37 -4.47 -21.41
C ARG A 39 -13.14 -4.39 -22.73
N GLN A 40 -12.52 -4.80 -23.85
CA GLN A 40 -13.16 -4.86 -25.16
C GLN A 40 -14.30 -5.90 -25.23
N ALA A 41 -14.16 -7.00 -24.48
CA ALA A 41 -15.22 -8.00 -24.31
C ALA A 41 -16.36 -7.55 -23.38
N GLY A 42 -16.31 -6.33 -22.85
CA GLY A 42 -17.36 -5.74 -22.01
C GLY A 42 -17.26 -6.04 -20.52
N ASN A 43 -16.23 -6.74 -20.07
CA ASN A 43 -16.02 -7.03 -18.65
C ASN A 43 -14.56 -6.82 -18.23
N ALA A 44 -14.20 -5.59 -17.85
CA ALA A 44 -12.86 -5.24 -17.37
C ALA A 44 -12.49 -5.93 -16.05
N TRP A 45 -13.47 -6.42 -15.30
CA TRP A 45 -13.28 -6.98 -13.93
C TRP A 45 -12.90 -8.45 -13.93
N VAL A 46 -12.70 -9.07 -15.07
CA VAL A 46 -12.19 -10.45 -15.16
C VAL A 46 -10.73 -10.47 -14.66
N PRO A 47 -10.39 -11.37 -13.72
CA PRO A 47 -9.01 -11.53 -13.26
C PRO A 47 -8.06 -11.88 -14.39
N SER A 48 -6.82 -11.39 -14.32
CA SER A 48 -5.78 -11.74 -15.30
C SER A 48 -5.45 -13.22 -15.21
N GLN A 49 -5.53 -13.91 -16.34
CA GLN A 49 -5.12 -15.31 -16.45
C GLN A 49 -3.62 -15.48 -16.22
N LEU A 50 -2.83 -14.53 -16.70
CA LEU A 50 -1.38 -14.53 -16.48
C LEU A 50 -1.02 -14.58 -15.00
N ILE A 51 -1.68 -13.77 -14.16
CA ILE A 51 -1.40 -13.77 -12.72
C ILE A 51 -1.71 -15.13 -12.11
N GLU A 52 -2.84 -15.75 -12.48
CA GLU A 52 -3.22 -17.06 -11.98
C GLU A 52 -2.25 -18.17 -12.43
N GLU A 53 -1.69 -18.07 -13.64
CA GLU A 53 -0.65 -18.98 -14.14
C GLU A 53 0.68 -18.82 -13.40
N LEU A 54 0.99 -17.62 -12.91
CA LEU A 54 2.27 -17.32 -12.23
C LEU A 54 2.24 -17.65 -10.73
N LYS A 55 1.08 -17.60 -10.07
CA LYS A 55 0.95 -17.92 -8.65
C LYS A 55 1.52 -19.28 -8.23
N PRO A 56 1.21 -20.41 -8.95
CA PRO A 56 1.81 -21.71 -8.63
C PRO A 56 3.34 -21.69 -8.72
N LYS A 57 3.90 -21.02 -9.75
CA LYS A 57 5.35 -20.91 -9.94
C LYS A 57 6.01 -20.12 -8.81
N ALA A 58 5.34 -19.04 -8.33
CA ALA A 58 5.83 -18.28 -7.19
C ALA A 58 5.85 -19.10 -5.90
N ARG A 59 4.84 -19.96 -5.70
CA ARG A 59 4.81 -20.91 -4.56
C ARG A 59 5.92 -21.94 -4.64
N GLU A 60 6.11 -22.55 -5.80
CA GLU A 60 7.18 -23.53 -6.04
C GLU A 60 8.57 -22.92 -5.82
N ALA A 61 8.75 -21.66 -6.21
CA ALA A 61 9.97 -20.90 -5.96
C ALA A 61 10.15 -20.46 -4.49
N GLY A 62 9.19 -20.75 -3.59
CA GLY A 62 9.23 -20.32 -2.19
C GLY A 62 9.09 -18.80 -2.02
N LEU A 63 8.39 -18.14 -2.94
CA LEU A 63 8.19 -16.68 -2.97
C LEU A 63 6.72 -16.33 -2.72
N TRP A 64 6.12 -16.91 -1.68
CA TRP A 64 4.70 -16.77 -1.37
C TRP A 64 4.47 -16.20 0.03
N ASN A 65 3.55 -15.25 0.19
CA ASN A 65 3.21 -14.62 1.48
C ASN A 65 4.40 -13.97 2.20
N LEU A 66 5.37 -13.44 1.47
CA LEU A 66 6.62 -12.91 2.04
C LEU A 66 6.40 -11.72 3.00
N PHE A 67 5.24 -11.07 2.93
CA PHE A 67 4.88 -9.93 3.77
C PHE A 67 4.52 -10.33 5.21
N LEU A 68 4.10 -11.59 5.44
CA LEU A 68 3.52 -12.02 6.71
C LEU A 68 4.62 -12.19 7.77
N PRO A 69 4.55 -11.45 8.89
CA PRO A 69 5.51 -11.59 9.97
C PRO A 69 5.45 -13.00 10.61
N ARG A 70 6.50 -13.35 11.30
CA ARG A 70 6.58 -14.63 12.02
C ARG A 70 5.37 -14.82 12.94
N SER A 71 4.64 -15.90 12.72
CA SER A 71 3.44 -16.28 13.47
C SER A 71 3.24 -17.80 13.45
N LYS A 72 2.16 -18.27 14.10
CA LYS A 72 1.78 -19.70 14.02
C LYS A 72 1.58 -20.17 12.57
N ARG A 73 1.02 -19.29 11.71
CA ARG A 73 0.73 -19.58 10.29
C ARG A 73 1.89 -19.25 9.35
N ALA A 74 2.89 -18.54 9.84
CA ALA A 74 4.10 -18.19 9.11
C ALA A 74 5.33 -18.37 10.03
N PRO A 75 5.73 -19.60 10.37
CA PRO A 75 6.84 -19.83 11.28
C PRO A 75 8.17 -19.27 10.77
N GLU A 76 8.35 -19.23 9.43
CA GLU A 76 9.50 -18.65 8.75
C GLU A 76 9.25 -17.21 8.26
N GLY A 77 8.22 -16.53 8.80
CA GLY A 77 7.84 -15.18 8.43
C GLY A 77 9.00 -14.18 8.56
N LEU A 78 8.99 -13.19 7.68
CA LEU A 78 10.03 -12.17 7.61
C LEU A 78 9.72 -10.98 8.54
N SER A 79 10.74 -10.36 9.08
CA SER A 79 10.60 -9.03 9.69
C SER A 79 10.32 -7.98 8.61
N ASN A 80 9.86 -6.79 9.02
CA ASN A 80 9.67 -5.68 8.07
C ASN A 80 10.97 -5.30 7.36
N LEU A 81 12.10 -5.33 8.08
CA LEU A 81 13.41 -5.05 7.51
C LEU A 81 13.86 -6.11 6.50
N GLU A 82 13.58 -7.39 6.75
CA GLU A 82 13.88 -8.47 5.82
C GLU A 82 12.98 -8.41 4.56
N TYR A 83 11.71 -8.07 4.73
CA TYR A 83 10.75 -7.96 3.64
C TYR A 83 10.98 -6.71 2.77
N ALA A 84 11.52 -5.62 3.32
CA ALA A 84 11.70 -4.35 2.65
C ALA A 84 12.32 -4.45 1.24
N PRO A 85 13.50 -5.04 1.05
CA PRO A 85 14.13 -5.12 -0.27
C PRO A 85 13.36 -6.02 -1.25
N LEU A 86 12.64 -7.03 -0.75
CA LEU A 86 11.80 -7.90 -1.58
C LEU A 86 10.55 -7.15 -2.06
N CYS A 87 9.91 -6.41 -1.17
CA CYS A 87 8.77 -5.56 -1.50
C CYS A 87 9.15 -4.46 -2.51
N GLU A 88 10.34 -3.90 -2.41
CA GLU A 88 10.90 -2.96 -3.39
C GLU A 88 11.02 -3.60 -4.77
N ILE A 89 11.59 -4.81 -4.87
CA ILE A 89 11.69 -5.53 -6.14
C ILE A 89 10.30 -5.75 -6.75
N MET A 90 9.33 -6.20 -5.95
CA MET A 90 7.94 -6.36 -6.40
C MET A 90 7.33 -5.04 -6.88
N GLY A 91 7.70 -3.91 -6.26
CA GLY A 91 7.24 -2.58 -6.64
C GLY A 91 7.67 -2.14 -8.05
N ARG A 92 8.72 -2.75 -8.63
CA ARG A 92 9.20 -2.40 -9.99
C ARG A 92 8.17 -2.64 -11.09
N VAL A 93 7.24 -3.58 -10.87
CA VAL A 93 6.10 -3.87 -11.76
C VAL A 93 4.83 -3.89 -10.91
N PRO A 94 3.95 -2.88 -10.96
CA PRO A 94 2.86 -2.67 -9.99
C PRO A 94 1.86 -3.81 -9.82
N TRP A 95 1.64 -4.64 -10.86
CA TRP A 95 0.75 -5.79 -10.76
C TRP A 95 1.43 -7.05 -10.15
N SER A 96 2.76 -7.09 -10.14
CA SER A 96 3.49 -8.29 -9.73
C SER A 96 3.32 -8.71 -8.26
N PRO A 97 3.08 -7.81 -7.28
CA PRO A 97 2.87 -8.24 -5.90
C PRO A 97 1.74 -9.27 -5.75
N GLU A 98 0.73 -9.25 -6.61
CA GLU A 98 -0.34 -10.25 -6.57
C GLU A 98 0.13 -11.66 -6.91
N VAL A 99 1.11 -11.79 -7.79
CA VAL A 99 1.72 -13.08 -8.14
C VAL A 99 2.28 -13.81 -6.92
N PHE A 100 2.76 -13.05 -5.94
CA PHE A 100 3.38 -13.53 -4.70
C PHE A 100 2.42 -13.50 -3.50
N ASN A 101 1.14 -13.22 -3.72
CA ASN A 101 0.13 -12.95 -2.68
C ASN A 101 0.56 -11.84 -1.70
N CYS A 102 1.25 -10.84 -2.23
CA CYS A 102 1.79 -9.70 -1.47
C CYS A 102 1.15 -8.36 -1.86
N ALA A 103 -0.03 -8.38 -2.53
CA ALA A 103 -0.73 -7.18 -2.95
C ALA A 103 -1.58 -6.57 -1.83
N ALA A 104 -1.68 -5.24 -1.81
CA ALA A 104 -2.68 -4.54 -1.02
C ALA A 104 -4.07 -4.63 -1.70
N PRO A 105 -5.18 -4.61 -0.94
CA PRO A 105 -5.28 -4.48 0.51
C PRO A 105 -5.11 -5.80 1.29
N ASP A 106 -5.00 -6.93 0.59
CA ASP A 106 -5.02 -8.27 1.19
C ASP A 106 -3.93 -8.44 2.25
N THR A 107 -2.71 -7.96 2.00
CA THR A 107 -1.60 -8.06 2.99
C THR A 107 -1.99 -7.44 4.33
N GLY A 108 -2.50 -6.21 4.32
CA GLY A 108 -2.94 -5.53 5.55
C GLY A 108 -4.15 -6.20 6.19
N ASN A 109 -5.06 -6.76 5.39
CA ASN A 109 -6.23 -7.48 5.88
C ASN A 109 -5.84 -8.83 6.49
N MET A 110 -4.93 -9.59 5.86
CA MET A 110 -4.41 -10.85 6.41
C MET A 110 -3.65 -10.63 7.72
N GLU A 111 -2.81 -9.60 7.82
CA GLU A 111 -2.17 -9.24 9.10
C GLU A 111 -3.18 -8.84 10.16
N THR A 112 -4.24 -8.14 9.80
CA THR A 112 -5.32 -7.77 10.72
C THR A 112 -6.04 -9.00 11.23
N LEU A 113 -6.39 -9.94 10.37
CA LEU A 113 -7.02 -11.19 10.76
C LEU A 113 -6.10 -12.04 11.63
N GLU A 114 -4.82 -12.18 11.28
CA GLU A 114 -3.86 -12.95 12.08
C GLU A 114 -3.71 -12.41 13.51
N ARG A 115 -3.75 -11.08 13.68
CA ARG A 115 -3.58 -10.43 14.98
C ARG A 115 -4.86 -10.39 15.83
N TYR A 116 -6.02 -10.19 15.20
CA TYR A 116 -7.22 -9.74 15.93
C TYR A 116 -8.44 -10.63 15.75
N ALA A 117 -8.46 -11.56 14.80
CA ALA A 117 -9.57 -12.47 14.59
C ALA A 117 -9.51 -13.67 15.54
N SER A 118 -10.68 -14.26 15.85
CA SER A 118 -10.76 -15.55 16.51
C SER A 118 -10.20 -16.66 15.62
N GLU A 119 -9.79 -17.79 16.18
CA GLU A 119 -9.28 -18.92 15.38
C GLU A 119 -10.33 -19.41 14.36
N GLU A 120 -11.61 -19.42 14.74
CA GLU A 120 -12.71 -19.79 13.85
C GLU A 120 -12.80 -18.85 12.61
N LEU A 121 -12.68 -17.54 12.84
CA LEU A 121 -12.66 -16.56 11.74
C LEU A 121 -11.39 -16.65 10.89
N LYS A 122 -10.25 -16.99 11.51
CA LYS A 122 -9.00 -17.23 10.78
C LYS A 122 -9.11 -18.45 9.87
N ASP A 123 -9.63 -19.56 10.39
CA ASP A 123 -9.83 -20.77 9.60
C ASP A 123 -10.78 -20.54 8.42
N LYS A 124 -11.83 -19.76 8.66
CA LYS A 124 -12.84 -19.45 7.65
C LYS A 124 -12.35 -18.47 6.58
N TRP A 125 -11.60 -17.43 6.94
CA TRP A 125 -11.29 -16.32 6.06
C TRP A 125 -9.81 -16.10 5.81
N LEU A 126 -8.95 -16.21 6.84
CA LEU A 126 -7.52 -15.99 6.68
C LEU A 126 -6.86 -17.13 5.90
N GLU A 127 -7.21 -18.38 6.18
CA GLU A 127 -6.62 -19.52 5.48
C GLU A 127 -6.85 -19.48 3.96
N PRO A 128 -8.07 -19.23 3.44
CA PRO A 128 -8.27 -19.06 2.00
C PRO A 128 -7.53 -17.86 1.42
N LEU A 129 -7.41 -16.75 2.17
CA LEU A 129 -6.63 -15.58 1.76
C LEU A 129 -5.13 -15.94 1.65
N LEU A 130 -4.57 -16.63 2.63
CA LEU A 130 -3.18 -17.08 2.62
C LEU A 130 -2.90 -18.06 1.47
N ARG A 131 -3.90 -18.88 1.10
CA ARG A 131 -3.81 -19.73 -0.09
C ARG A 131 -4.04 -18.97 -1.40
N GLY A 132 -4.43 -17.68 -1.34
CA GLY A 132 -4.73 -16.87 -2.53
C GLY A 132 -5.96 -17.34 -3.32
N GLU A 133 -6.87 -18.07 -2.67
CA GLU A 133 -8.13 -18.57 -3.25
C GLU A 133 -9.19 -17.49 -3.33
N ILE A 134 -9.18 -16.58 -2.38
CA ILE A 134 -10.06 -15.42 -2.31
C ILE A 134 -9.26 -14.15 -2.12
N ARG A 135 -9.93 -13.01 -2.31
CA ARG A 135 -9.42 -11.68 -2.01
C ARG A 135 -10.29 -10.98 -0.99
N SER A 136 -9.85 -9.81 -0.53
CA SER A 136 -10.51 -9.03 0.50
C SER A 136 -10.50 -7.54 0.18
N ALA A 137 -11.35 -6.77 0.87
CA ALA A 137 -11.31 -5.32 0.83
C ALA A 137 -11.41 -4.71 2.23
N PHE A 138 -10.97 -3.46 2.35
CA PHE A 138 -11.01 -2.69 3.59
C PHE A 138 -11.90 -1.47 3.40
N LEU A 139 -13.04 -1.44 4.10
CA LEU A 139 -14.07 -0.44 3.95
C LEU A 139 -14.02 0.54 5.13
N MET A 140 -13.21 1.57 5.01
CA MET A 140 -13.05 2.60 6.04
C MET A 140 -13.57 3.95 5.58
N THR A 141 -13.08 4.45 4.45
CA THR A 141 -13.32 5.81 3.93
C THR A 141 -14.77 6.02 3.51
N GLU A 142 -15.33 7.21 3.79
CA GLU A 142 -16.70 7.59 3.51
C GLU A 142 -16.77 8.88 2.67
N PRO A 143 -17.74 9.00 1.73
CA PRO A 143 -17.86 10.19 0.90
C PRO A 143 -18.38 11.42 1.65
N ALA A 144 -19.18 11.21 2.70
CA ALA A 144 -19.89 12.29 3.40
C ALA A 144 -19.04 12.98 4.48
N VAL A 145 -17.88 12.41 4.87
CA VAL A 145 -17.05 12.91 5.96
C VAL A 145 -15.57 12.91 5.59
N ALA A 146 -14.79 13.79 6.23
CA ALA A 146 -13.32 13.79 6.09
C ALA A 146 -12.72 12.61 6.84
N SER A 147 -12.62 11.45 6.19
CA SER A 147 -12.18 10.18 6.78
C SER A 147 -10.70 10.11 7.13
N SER A 148 -9.90 11.11 6.76
CA SER A 148 -8.53 11.29 7.27
C SER A 148 -8.48 11.49 8.79
N ASP A 149 -9.55 12.03 9.37
CA ASP A 149 -9.87 11.91 10.79
C ASP A 149 -10.81 10.72 10.99
N ALA A 150 -10.28 9.58 11.40
CA ALA A 150 -11.05 8.35 11.60
C ALA A 150 -12.20 8.50 12.62
N THR A 151 -12.16 9.52 13.48
CA THR A 151 -13.24 9.79 14.44
C THR A 151 -14.50 10.36 13.77
N ASN A 152 -14.40 10.86 12.53
CA ASN A 152 -15.53 11.36 11.74
C ASN A 152 -16.35 10.24 11.07
N ILE A 153 -15.86 8.99 11.05
CA ILE A 153 -16.59 7.87 10.43
C ILE A 153 -17.99 7.78 10.99
N SER A 154 -19.00 7.77 10.10
CA SER A 154 -20.42 7.83 10.42
C SER A 154 -21.18 6.54 10.12
N CYS A 155 -20.62 5.61 9.35
CA CYS A 155 -21.21 4.29 9.12
C CYS A 155 -21.54 3.63 10.46
N SER A 156 -22.81 3.26 10.68
CA SER A 156 -23.27 2.69 11.94
C SER A 156 -23.12 1.16 11.96
N ILE A 157 -22.77 0.63 13.12
CA ILE A 157 -22.75 -0.79 13.44
C ILE A 157 -23.53 -0.97 14.73
N VAL A 158 -24.81 -1.36 14.65
CA VAL A 158 -25.71 -1.44 15.79
C VAL A 158 -25.97 -2.90 16.15
N ARG A 159 -25.79 -3.25 17.41
CA ARG A 159 -26.06 -4.61 17.89
C ARG A 159 -27.57 -4.85 18.04
N GLU A 160 -28.06 -5.92 17.44
CA GLU A 160 -29.44 -6.42 17.60
C GLU A 160 -29.38 -7.91 17.94
N GLY A 161 -29.45 -8.24 19.22
CA GLY A 161 -29.33 -9.63 19.69
C GLY A 161 -27.95 -10.21 19.40
N ASP A 162 -27.93 -11.29 18.64
CA ASP A 162 -26.71 -12.00 18.24
C ASP A 162 -26.13 -11.54 16.88
N GLU A 163 -26.65 -10.45 16.34
CA GLU A 163 -26.21 -9.87 15.08
C GLU A 163 -25.83 -8.39 15.25
N TYR A 164 -25.09 -7.88 14.25
CA TYR A 164 -24.93 -6.45 14.02
C TYR A 164 -25.59 -6.05 12.72
N VAL A 165 -26.24 -4.90 12.73
CA VAL A 165 -26.84 -4.23 11.58
C VAL A 165 -25.98 -3.06 11.18
N ILE A 166 -25.55 -3.04 9.91
CA ILE A 166 -24.58 -2.08 9.37
C ILE A 166 -25.27 -1.20 8.33
N ASN A 167 -25.15 0.13 8.49
CA ASN A 167 -25.69 1.11 7.56
C ASN A 167 -24.68 2.22 7.29
N GLY A 168 -24.46 2.53 6.00
CA GLY A 168 -23.61 3.62 5.58
C GLY A 168 -23.14 3.49 4.15
N THR A 169 -22.32 4.43 3.70
CA THR A 169 -21.69 4.40 2.37
C THR A 169 -20.18 4.47 2.53
N LYS A 170 -19.50 3.56 1.87
CA LYS A 170 -18.04 3.50 1.80
C LYS A 170 -17.58 3.78 0.38
N TRP A 171 -16.42 4.41 0.23
CA TRP A 171 -15.81 4.62 -1.07
C TRP A 171 -14.30 4.41 -1.02
N TRP A 172 -13.66 4.44 -2.16
CA TRP A 172 -12.24 4.09 -2.30
C TRP A 172 -11.91 2.71 -1.72
N SER A 173 -12.89 1.81 -1.79
CA SER A 173 -12.76 0.44 -1.29
C SER A 173 -12.04 -0.39 -2.35
N SER A 174 -10.70 -0.40 -2.26
CA SER A 174 -9.83 -1.07 -3.23
C SER A 174 -10.04 -2.57 -3.21
N GLY A 175 -10.13 -3.18 -4.40
CA GLY A 175 -10.33 -4.61 -4.58
C GLY A 175 -11.75 -5.13 -4.35
N ALA A 176 -12.68 -4.29 -3.90
CA ALA A 176 -14.05 -4.74 -3.58
C ALA A 176 -14.87 -5.15 -4.82
N GLY A 177 -14.49 -4.68 -6.01
CA GLY A 177 -15.12 -5.05 -7.28
C GLY A 177 -14.52 -6.29 -7.96
N ASP A 178 -13.45 -6.83 -7.43
CA ASP A 178 -12.85 -8.06 -7.92
C ASP A 178 -13.80 -9.24 -7.61
N PRO A 179 -14.19 -10.07 -8.57
CA PRO A 179 -15.11 -11.20 -8.34
C PRO A 179 -14.56 -12.24 -7.35
N ARG A 180 -13.26 -12.26 -7.11
CA ARG A 180 -12.61 -13.11 -6.10
C ARG A 180 -12.68 -12.51 -4.69
N CYS A 181 -13.09 -11.26 -4.53
CA CYS A 181 -13.24 -10.62 -3.22
C CYS A 181 -14.45 -11.22 -2.50
N LYS A 182 -14.22 -11.91 -1.37
CA LYS A 182 -15.25 -12.63 -0.63
C LYS A 182 -15.48 -12.09 0.77
N ILE A 183 -14.60 -11.22 1.27
CA ILE A 183 -14.68 -10.71 2.63
C ILE A 183 -14.28 -9.23 2.70
N TYR A 184 -15.03 -8.45 3.44
CA TYR A 184 -14.75 -7.06 3.78
C TYR A 184 -14.41 -6.93 5.27
N ILE A 185 -13.43 -6.08 5.59
CA ILE A 185 -13.25 -5.53 6.93
C ILE A 185 -13.90 -4.16 6.92
N VAL A 186 -15.01 -4.01 7.64
CA VAL A 186 -15.78 -2.76 7.69
C VAL A 186 -15.51 -2.03 9.00
N MET A 187 -15.10 -0.76 8.92
CA MET A 187 -14.99 0.12 10.07
C MET A 187 -16.24 0.98 10.18
N GLY A 188 -16.86 1.00 11.35
CA GLY A 188 -18.04 1.82 11.63
C GLY A 188 -18.13 2.16 13.10
N LYS A 189 -19.14 2.97 13.45
CA LYS A 189 -19.38 3.48 14.79
C LYS A 189 -20.38 2.57 15.51
N THR A 190 -19.94 1.96 16.62
CA THR A 190 -20.79 1.11 17.48
C THR A 190 -21.38 1.87 18.65
N ASN A 191 -20.61 2.81 19.23
CA ASN A 191 -21.07 3.60 20.36
C ASN A 191 -20.68 5.08 20.18
N PRO A 192 -21.59 5.94 19.69
CA PRO A 192 -21.32 7.36 19.49
C PRO A 192 -21.07 8.14 20.80
N ASP A 193 -21.52 7.63 21.93
CA ASP A 193 -21.38 8.28 23.24
C ASP A 193 -20.10 7.90 23.98
N ALA A 194 -19.35 6.93 23.47
CA ALA A 194 -18.05 6.52 24.02
C ALA A 194 -16.96 7.58 23.81
N GLY A 195 -15.81 7.41 24.47
CA GLY A 195 -14.63 8.24 24.27
C GLY A 195 -14.22 8.30 22.81
N ARG A 196 -13.65 9.43 22.38
CA ARG A 196 -13.35 9.76 20.97
C ARG A 196 -12.71 8.63 20.16
N HIS A 197 -11.85 7.82 20.77
CA HIS A 197 -11.13 6.72 20.11
C HIS A 197 -11.72 5.33 20.40
N GLU A 198 -12.86 5.28 21.09
CA GLU A 198 -13.56 4.06 21.48
C GLU A 198 -14.96 3.94 20.82
N GLN A 199 -15.28 4.86 19.92
CA GLN A 199 -16.57 4.89 19.23
C GLN A 199 -16.65 3.87 18.10
N GLN A 200 -15.51 3.57 17.45
CA GLN A 200 -15.45 2.76 16.24
C GLN A 200 -15.06 1.32 16.55
N SER A 201 -15.61 0.43 15.75
CA SER A 201 -15.29 -1.00 15.73
C SER A 201 -14.97 -1.47 14.32
N MET A 202 -14.40 -2.65 14.20
CA MET A 202 -14.19 -3.33 12.91
C MET A 202 -14.85 -4.68 12.92
N ILE A 203 -15.59 -4.99 11.86
CA ILE A 203 -16.36 -6.22 11.72
C ILE A 203 -16.16 -6.85 10.36
N LEU A 204 -16.13 -8.18 10.31
CA LEU A 204 -16.06 -8.93 9.07
C LEU A 204 -17.43 -9.06 8.42
N VAL A 205 -17.50 -8.71 7.15
CA VAL A 205 -18.73 -8.75 6.36
C VAL A 205 -18.46 -9.57 5.08
N PRO A 206 -19.07 -10.76 4.93
CA PRO A 206 -19.00 -11.49 3.65
C PRO A 206 -19.53 -10.63 2.50
N ALA A 207 -18.83 -10.63 1.37
CA ALA A 207 -19.14 -9.74 0.25
C ALA A 207 -20.54 -9.98 -0.37
N GLU A 208 -21.08 -11.17 -0.19
CA GLU A 208 -22.41 -11.57 -0.72
C GLU A 208 -23.54 -11.36 0.28
N THR A 209 -23.28 -10.68 1.43
CA THR A 209 -24.30 -10.42 2.44
C THR A 209 -25.39 -9.50 1.87
N PRO A 210 -26.68 -9.86 2.04
CA PRO A 210 -27.79 -9.01 1.58
C PRO A 210 -27.70 -7.58 2.12
N GLY A 211 -28.04 -6.59 1.29
CA GLY A 211 -27.99 -5.18 1.63
C GLY A 211 -26.69 -4.49 1.19
N ILE A 212 -25.74 -5.20 0.60
CA ILE A 212 -24.52 -4.64 0.00
C ILE A 212 -24.79 -4.33 -1.48
N THR A 213 -24.46 -3.10 -1.89
CA THR A 213 -24.56 -2.70 -3.30
C THR A 213 -23.30 -1.94 -3.70
N ILE A 214 -22.59 -2.47 -4.72
CA ILE A 214 -21.53 -1.73 -5.39
C ILE A 214 -22.20 -0.71 -6.32
N LYS A 215 -22.03 0.59 -6.02
CA LYS A 215 -22.70 1.68 -6.75
C LYS A 215 -21.97 2.00 -8.07
N ARG A 216 -20.66 2.07 -8.01
CA ARG A 216 -19.78 2.43 -9.13
C ARG A 216 -18.32 2.16 -8.79
N PHE A 217 -17.48 2.13 -9.80
CA PHE A 217 -16.04 2.27 -9.61
C PHE A 217 -15.62 3.76 -9.61
N LEU A 218 -14.49 4.04 -8.99
CA LEU A 218 -13.90 5.38 -8.86
C LEU A 218 -12.58 5.39 -9.63
N PRO A 219 -12.50 6.06 -10.78
CA PRO A 219 -11.28 6.08 -11.57
C PRO A 219 -10.22 7.00 -10.96
N VAL A 220 -8.95 6.63 -11.12
CA VAL A 220 -7.79 7.44 -10.77
C VAL A 220 -7.29 8.13 -12.04
N PHE A 221 -7.51 9.42 -12.21
CA PHE A 221 -7.16 10.16 -13.42
C PHE A 221 -7.64 9.49 -14.73
N GLY A 222 -8.80 8.82 -14.67
CA GLY A 222 -9.38 8.11 -15.80
C GLY A 222 -9.00 6.63 -15.89
N TYR A 223 -8.06 6.13 -15.12
CA TYR A 223 -7.74 4.71 -15.01
C TYR A 223 -8.73 4.00 -14.07
N ASP A 224 -9.32 2.90 -14.51
CA ASP A 224 -10.27 2.10 -13.73
C ASP A 224 -9.59 1.10 -12.78
N ASP A 225 -8.30 0.81 -13.02
CA ASP A 225 -7.48 -0.14 -12.27
C ASP A 225 -8.05 -1.56 -12.20
N ALA A 226 -8.87 -1.92 -13.18
CA ALA A 226 -9.45 -3.25 -13.26
C ALA A 226 -8.35 -4.35 -13.41
N PRO A 227 -8.55 -5.51 -12.81
CA PRO A 227 -9.71 -5.96 -12.04
C PRO A 227 -9.73 -5.54 -10.56
N HIS A 228 -8.65 -4.90 -10.08
CA HIS A 228 -8.52 -4.45 -8.69
C HIS A 228 -9.51 -3.32 -8.37
N GLY A 229 -9.33 -2.15 -9.00
CA GLY A 229 -10.21 -0.98 -8.92
C GLY A 229 -10.54 -0.46 -7.52
N HIS A 230 -11.31 0.61 -7.49
CA HIS A 230 -11.75 1.25 -6.24
C HIS A 230 -13.27 1.45 -6.31
N MET A 231 -14.00 0.97 -5.31
CA MET A 231 -15.46 0.96 -5.36
C MET A 231 -16.10 1.94 -4.38
N GLU A 232 -17.25 2.47 -4.77
CA GLU A 232 -18.24 3.06 -3.87
C GLU A 232 -19.29 2.00 -3.54
N ILE A 233 -19.52 1.78 -2.24
CA ILE A 233 -20.36 0.69 -1.72
C ILE A 233 -21.39 1.26 -0.75
N GLU A 234 -22.65 0.95 -1.00
CA GLU A 234 -23.74 1.19 -0.08
C GLU A 234 -23.99 -0.05 0.78
N LEU A 235 -24.10 0.16 2.08
CA LEU A 235 -24.47 -0.83 3.09
C LEU A 235 -25.82 -0.42 3.66
N LYS A 236 -26.87 -1.22 3.43
CA LYS A 236 -28.24 -0.95 3.87
C LYS A 236 -28.81 -2.14 4.61
N ASN A 237 -28.94 -2.01 5.93
CA ASN A 237 -29.41 -3.07 6.82
C ASN A 237 -28.62 -4.39 6.62
N VAL A 238 -27.32 -4.28 6.45
CA VAL A 238 -26.43 -5.44 6.30
C VAL A 238 -26.31 -6.13 7.64
N ARG A 239 -26.72 -7.40 7.72
CA ARG A 239 -26.74 -8.18 8.97
C ARG A 239 -25.64 -9.22 8.96
N VAL A 240 -24.86 -9.24 10.03
CA VAL A 240 -23.79 -10.23 10.24
C VAL A 240 -23.79 -10.72 11.68
N PRO A 241 -23.37 -11.97 11.94
CA PRO A 241 -23.25 -12.51 13.30
C PRO A 241 -22.35 -11.64 14.19
N ALA A 242 -22.70 -11.51 15.47
CA ALA A 242 -21.89 -10.78 16.44
C ALA A 242 -20.46 -11.34 16.59
N ALA A 243 -20.29 -12.65 16.33
CA ALA A 243 -18.99 -13.31 16.33
C ALA A 243 -18.01 -12.80 15.24
N ASN A 244 -18.51 -12.06 14.23
CA ASN A 244 -17.66 -11.45 13.20
C ASN A 244 -16.94 -10.18 13.67
N MET A 245 -17.20 -9.70 14.90
CA MET A 245 -16.52 -8.54 15.49
C MET A 245 -15.05 -8.85 15.75
N LEU A 246 -14.16 -7.99 15.27
CA LEU A 246 -12.72 -8.13 15.51
C LEU A 246 -12.34 -7.48 16.85
N LEU A 247 -11.64 -8.22 17.70
CA LEU A 247 -11.09 -7.78 18.99
C LEU A 247 -12.14 -7.30 20.02
N GLY A 248 -13.32 -6.88 19.59
CA GLY A 248 -14.43 -6.35 20.43
C GLY A 248 -14.86 -4.94 20.05
N GLU A 249 -15.98 -4.51 20.61
CA GLU A 249 -16.53 -3.16 20.41
C GLU A 249 -15.57 -2.08 20.92
N GLY A 250 -15.56 -0.94 20.24
CA GLY A 250 -14.74 0.21 20.61
C GLY A 250 -13.24 0.07 20.26
N ARG A 251 -12.83 -1.05 19.67
CA ARG A 251 -11.39 -1.34 19.38
C ARG A 251 -10.99 -1.05 17.92
N GLY A 252 -11.90 -0.46 17.12
CA GLY A 252 -11.66 -0.19 15.71
C GLY A 252 -10.50 0.76 15.46
N PHE A 253 -10.30 1.78 16.28
CA PHE A 253 -9.18 2.71 16.15
C PHE A 253 -7.83 2.01 16.43
N GLU A 254 -7.76 1.16 17.43
CA GLU A 254 -6.58 0.36 17.75
C GLU A 254 -6.20 -0.57 16.60
N ILE A 255 -7.20 -1.28 16.03
CA ILE A 255 -6.99 -2.16 14.88
C ILE A 255 -6.49 -1.35 13.67
N ALA A 256 -7.09 -0.18 13.40
CA ALA A 256 -6.67 0.69 12.31
C ALA A 256 -5.19 1.08 12.42
N GLN A 257 -4.74 1.48 13.62
CA GLN A 257 -3.32 1.82 13.84
C GLN A 257 -2.40 0.61 13.66
N GLY A 258 -2.81 -0.56 14.13
CA GLY A 258 -2.04 -1.81 13.97
C GLY A 258 -1.92 -2.25 12.51
N ARG A 259 -2.97 -2.04 11.70
CA ARG A 259 -3.00 -2.36 10.26
C ARG A 259 -2.21 -1.36 9.40
N LEU A 260 -2.41 -0.07 9.65
CA LEU A 260 -1.86 0.99 8.79
C LEU A 260 -0.34 1.17 8.98
N GLY A 261 0.22 0.81 10.12
CA GLY A 261 1.65 0.93 10.38
C GLY A 261 2.50 0.14 9.38
N PRO A 262 2.42 -1.20 9.34
CA PRO A 262 3.12 -2.02 8.36
C PRO A 262 2.72 -1.69 6.91
N GLY A 263 1.42 -1.49 6.65
CA GLY A 263 0.91 -1.12 5.32
C GLY A 263 1.59 0.11 4.73
N ARG A 264 1.83 1.16 5.53
CA ARG A 264 2.54 2.36 5.11
C ARG A 264 3.98 2.07 4.70
N ILE A 265 4.68 1.21 5.44
CA ILE A 265 6.04 0.79 5.11
C ILE A 265 6.04 0.04 3.77
N HIS A 266 5.13 -0.93 3.58
CA HIS A 266 5.01 -1.69 2.33
C HIS A 266 4.70 -0.78 1.13
N HIS A 267 3.82 0.22 1.27
CA HIS A 267 3.57 1.20 0.21
C HIS A 267 4.82 2.00 -0.14
N CYS A 268 5.58 2.45 0.85
CA CYS A 268 6.81 3.20 0.61
C CYS A 268 7.88 2.35 -0.09
N MET A 269 8.03 1.07 0.28
CA MET A 269 8.95 0.14 -0.38
C MET A 269 8.57 -0.05 -1.85
N ARG A 270 7.29 -0.30 -2.15
CA ARG A 270 6.83 -0.41 -3.55
C ARG A 270 7.03 0.89 -4.33
N SER A 271 6.83 2.05 -3.70
CA SER A 271 7.08 3.35 -4.34
C SER A 271 8.54 3.51 -4.76
N ILE A 272 9.48 3.05 -3.93
CA ILE A 272 10.91 3.05 -4.26
C ILE A 272 11.18 2.13 -5.47
N GLY A 273 10.56 0.95 -5.51
CA GLY A 273 10.65 0.03 -6.64
C GLY A 273 10.14 0.62 -7.96
N VAL A 274 9.01 1.32 -7.92
CA VAL A 274 8.49 2.06 -9.10
C VAL A 274 9.46 3.17 -9.52
N ALA A 275 10.03 3.92 -8.57
CA ALA A 275 11.00 4.96 -8.86
C ALA A 275 12.28 4.40 -9.51
N GLU A 276 12.79 3.25 -9.02
CA GLU A 276 13.91 2.54 -9.63
C GLU A 276 13.62 2.13 -11.08
N ARG A 277 12.43 1.58 -11.32
CA ARG A 277 12.05 1.19 -12.68
C ARG A 277 11.88 2.40 -13.60
N ALA A 278 11.32 3.49 -13.11
CA ALA A 278 11.19 4.74 -13.86
C ALA A 278 12.57 5.34 -14.21
N LEU A 279 13.52 5.32 -13.27
CA LEU A 279 14.90 5.73 -13.51
C LEU A 279 15.57 4.85 -14.57
N GLU A 280 15.39 3.53 -14.52
CA GLU A 280 15.88 2.60 -15.52
C GLU A 280 15.35 2.93 -16.92
N LEU A 281 14.02 3.13 -17.05
CA LEU A 281 13.39 3.51 -18.31
C LEU A 281 13.91 4.87 -18.81
N MET A 282 14.07 5.84 -17.91
CA MET A 282 14.65 7.15 -18.23
C MET A 282 16.07 7.03 -18.79
N CYS A 283 16.92 6.22 -18.17
CA CYS A 283 18.29 5.98 -18.64
C CYS A 283 18.31 5.30 -20.02
N LYS A 284 17.55 4.21 -20.20
CA LYS A 284 17.45 3.50 -21.49
C LYS A 284 16.98 4.43 -22.59
N ARG A 285 15.88 5.15 -22.35
CA ARG A 285 15.32 6.09 -23.34
C ARG A 285 16.31 7.18 -23.71
N SER A 286 17.01 7.75 -22.74
CA SER A 286 17.99 8.83 -22.99
C SER A 286 19.22 8.39 -23.79
N LEU A 287 19.63 7.13 -23.69
CA LEU A 287 20.71 6.52 -24.46
C LEU A 287 20.27 6.19 -25.90
N GLU A 288 19.02 5.80 -26.12
CA GLU A 288 18.48 5.42 -27.42
C GLU A 288 18.17 6.64 -28.31
N ARG A 289 17.68 7.73 -27.72
CA ARG A 289 17.17 8.89 -28.49
C ARG A 289 18.25 9.90 -28.81
N VAL A 290 18.25 10.33 -30.05
CA VAL A 290 19.14 11.38 -30.57
C VAL A 290 18.32 12.63 -30.90
N ALA A 291 18.72 13.77 -30.36
CA ALA A 291 18.15 15.08 -30.66
C ALA A 291 19.26 16.11 -30.80
N PHE A 292 19.15 17.00 -31.78
CA PHE A 292 20.18 18.01 -32.06
C PHE A 292 21.59 17.41 -32.25
N GLY A 293 21.64 16.27 -32.95
CA GLY A 293 22.90 15.60 -33.32
C GLY A 293 23.59 14.81 -32.22
N LYS A 294 23.01 14.69 -31.02
CA LYS A 294 23.58 13.91 -29.91
C LYS A 294 22.52 13.16 -29.12
N GLN A 295 22.94 12.08 -28.42
CA GLN A 295 22.05 11.36 -27.52
C GLN A 295 21.50 12.30 -26.43
N ILE A 296 20.23 12.12 -26.04
CA ILE A 296 19.61 12.88 -24.96
C ILE A 296 20.41 12.72 -23.64
N ALA A 297 20.98 11.54 -23.42
CA ALA A 297 21.88 11.27 -22.27
C ALA A 297 23.08 12.22 -22.16
N ARG A 298 23.45 12.90 -23.27
CA ARG A 298 24.55 13.89 -23.29
C ARG A 298 24.09 15.33 -23.03
N GLN A 299 22.80 15.55 -22.73
CA GLN A 299 22.28 16.85 -22.34
C GLN A 299 22.48 17.04 -20.82
N GLY A 300 22.97 18.21 -20.38
CA GLY A 300 23.27 18.49 -18.98
C GLY A 300 22.06 18.30 -18.05
N VAL A 301 20.88 18.78 -18.45
CA VAL A 301 19.63 18.62 -17.71
C VAL A 301 19.22 17.15 -17.55
N THR A 302 19.53 16.29 -18.51
CA THR A 302 19.25 14.84 -18.41
C THR A 302 20.16 14.19 -17.38
N GLN A 303 21.45 14.54 -17.42
CA GLN A 303 22.44 14.02 -16.48
C GLN A 303 22.13 14.47 -15.04
N GLU A 304 21.76 15.74 -14.86
CA GLU A 304 21.34 16.29 -13.57
C GLU A 304 20.13 15.52 -13.00
N ARG A 305 19.06 15.32 -13.79
CA ARG A 305 17.89 14.56 -13.36
C ARG A 305 18.19 13.10 -13.00
N ILE A 306 19.05 12.43 -13.77
CA ILE A 306 19.48 11.05 -13.46
C ILE A 306 20.26 11.01 -12.15
N ALA A 307 21.17 11.94 -11.93
CA ALA A 307 21.97 12.02 -10.71
C ALA A 307 21.09 12.33 -9.47
N GLU A 308 20.22 13.34 -9.58
CA GLU A 308 19.29 13.67 -8.49
C GLU A 308 18.33 12.52 -8.19
N ALA A 309 17.76 11.87 -9.23
CA ALA A 309 16.89 10.72 -9.05
C ALA A 309 17.58 9.62 -8.25
N ARG A 310 18.84 9.31 -8.57
CA ARG A 310 19.63 8.32 -7.83
C ARG A 310 19.81 8.73 -6.37
N CYS A 311 20.19 9.97 -6.11
CA CYS A 311 20.38 10.47 -4.74
C CYS A 311 19.07 10.39 -3.94
N GLU A 312 17.96 10.85 -4.49
CA GLU A 312 16.68 10.87 -3.80
C GLU A 312 16.11 9.47 -3.54
N ILE A 313 16.27 8.54 -4.49
CA ILE A 313 15.87 7.14 -4.30
C ILE A 313 16.66 6.52 -3.14
N GLU A 314 17.98 6.72 -3.08
CA GLU A 314 18.81 6.19 -1.99
C GLU A 314 18.42 6.79 -0.63
N MET A 315 18.20 8.10 -0.56
CA MET A 315 17.74 8.74 0.67
C MET A 315 16.38 8.20 1.13
N ALA A 316 15.42 8.04 0.22
CA ALA A 316 14.11 7.48 0.52
C ALA A 316 14.19 6.00 0.97
N ARG A 317 15.04 5.20 0.31
CA ARG A 317 15.30 3.80 0.67
C ARG A 317 15.86 3.69 2.08
N LEU A 318 16.92 4.42 2.39
CA LEU A 318 17.57 4.38 3.71
C LEU A 318 16.61 4.81 4.82
N LEU A 319 15.79 5.84 4.58
CA LEU A 319 14.78 6.28 5.54
C LEU A 319 13.69 5.19 5.73
N THR A 320 13.29 4.52 4.65
CA THR A 320 12.28 3.44 4.71
C THR A 320 12.83 2.22 5.44
N LEU A 321 14.09 1.84 5.19
CA LEU A 321 14.76 0.76 5.93
C LEU A 321 14.90 1.10 7.41
N LYS A 322 15.20 2.36 7.76
CA LYS A 322 15.18 2.83 9.15
C LYS A 322 13.80 2.66 9.79
N ALA A 323 12.72 3.04 9.09
CA ALA A 323 11.36 2.88 9.61
C ALA A 323 11.01 1.40 9.81
N ALA A 324 11.39 0.52 8.88
CA ALA A 324 11.20 -0.93 9.01
C ALA A 324 11.97 -1.49 10.22
N TYR A 325 13.24 -1.12 10.38
CA TYR A 325 14.04 -1.51 11.55
C TYR A 325 13.42 -1.03 12.88
N MET A 326 12.98 0.22 12.94
CA MET A 326 12.32 0.77 14.13
C MET A 326 11.01 0.05 14.43
N MET A 327 10.22 -0.29 13.39
CA MET A 327 9.00 -1.08 13.56
C MET A 327 9.30 -2.45 14.19
N ASP A 328 10.34 -3.13 13.73
CA ASP A 328 10.73 -4.46 14.22
C ASP A 328 11.32 -4.44 15.64
N THR A 329 12.04 -3.37 16.01
CA THR A 329 12.79 -3.31 17.28
C THR A 329 12.04 -2.65 18.42
N VAL A 330 11.26 -1.58 18.13
CA VAL A 330 10.58 -0.78 19.18
C VAL A 330 9.06 -0.68 18.96
N GLY A 331 8.56 -1.23 17.86
CA GLY A 331 7.14 -1.32 17.54
C GLY A 331 6.52 -0.03 17.01
N ASN A 332 5.30 -0.15 16.52
CA ASN A 332 4.56 0.89 15.80
C ASN A 332 4.39 2.21 16.58
N LYS A 333 4.14 2.12 17.89
CA LYS A 333 3.88 3.31 18.73
C LYS A 333 5.12 4.20 18.85
N VAL A 334 6.31 3.62 18.92
CA VAL A 334 7.58 4.36 19.02
C VAL A 334 8.06 4.80 17.64
N ALA A 335 7.95 3.94 16.63
CA ALA A 335 8.38 4.22 15.26
C ALA A 335 7.48 5.20 14.48
N LYS A 336 6.48 5.81 15.14
CA LYS A 336 5.47 6.66 14.47
C LYS A 336 6.07 7.85 13.71
N ALA A 337 7.21 8.40 14.17
CA ALA A 337 7.88 9.50 13.47
C ALA A 337 8.49 9.04 12.16
N GLU A 338 9.23 7.95 12.16
CA GLU A 338 9.85 7.35 10.97
C GLU A 338 8.79 6.93 9.96
N ILE A 339 7.70 6.30 10.41
CA ILE A 339 6.58 5.89 9.56
C ILE A 339 5.89 7.11 8.92
N ALA A 340 5.72 8.20 9.66
CA ALA A 340 5.16 9.43 9.11
C ALA A 340 6.11 10.07 8.08
N MET A 341 7.42 10.11 8.36
CA MET A 341 8.42 10.68 7.44
C MET A 341 8.47 9.94 6.11
N ILE A 342 8.54 8.60 6.11
CA ILE A 342 8.61 7.83 4.86
C ILE A 342 7.35 8.01 4.01
N LYS A 343 6.18 8.15 4.65
CA LYS A 343 4.89 8.32 3.96
C LYS A 343 4.80 9.66 3.24
N VAL A 344 5.55 10.67 3.67
CA VAL A 344 5.74 11.93 2.94
C VAL A 344 6.82 11.77 1.87
N VAL A 345 7.98 11.21 2.22
CA VAL A 345 9.16 11.21 1.35
C VAL A 345 9.01 10.26 0.16
N ALA A 346 8.74 8.98 0.39
CA ALA A 346 8.81 7.98 -0.67
C ALA A 346 7.82 8.22 -1.83
N PRO A 347 6.52 8.52 -1.62
CA PRO A 347 5.61 8.81 -2.73
C PRO A 347 5.97 10.09 -3.49
N ASN A 348 6.49 11.12 -2.81
CA ASN A 348 6.89 12.36 -3.47
C ASN A 348 8.14 12.15 -4.33
N VAL A 349 9.13 11.38 -3.86
CA VAL A 349 10.30 10.98 -4.65
C VAL A 349 9.89 10.17 -5.87
N ALA A 350 9.02 9.18 -5.69
CA ALA A 350 8.53 8.35 -6.81
C ALA A 350 7.83 9.21 -7.88
N LEU A 351 6.94 10.10 -7.49
CA LEU A 351 6.26 11.02 -8.42
C LEU A 351 7.25 11.88 -9.21
N LYS A 352 8.25 12.45 -8.53
CA LYS A 352 9.26 13.31 -9.14
C LYS A 352 10.09 12.54 -10.17
N VAL A 353 10.53 11.34 -9.84
CA VAL A 353 11.34 10.50 -10.75
C VAL A 353 10.51 10.03 -11.95
N ILE A 354 9.25 9.63 -11.74
CA ILE A 354 8.34 9.25 -12.83
C ILE A 354 8.07 10.45 -13.75
N ASP A 355 7.84 11.64 -13.20
CA ASP A 355 7.62 12.85 -13.99
C ASP A 355 8.84 13.17 -14.88
N TRP A 356 10.04 13.06 -14.36
CA TRP A 356 11.26 13.20 -15.16
C TRP A 356 11.40 12.13 -16.24
N ALA A 357 11.01 10.88 -15.93
CA ALA A 357 10.99 9.82 -16.92
C ALA A 357 9.96 10.12 -18.05
N ILE A 358 8.76 10.57 -17.69
CA ILE A 358 7.75 11.03 -18.66
C ILE A 358 8.34 12.12 -19.57
N GLN A 359 8.98 13.12 -18.98
CA GLN A 359 9.57 14.22 -19.73
C GLN A 359 10.64 13.75 -20.74
N ILE A 360 11.48 12.78 -20.36
CA ILE A 360 12.50 12.20 -21.26
C ILE A 360 11.87 11.35 -22.37
N HIS A 361 10.72 10.73 -22.11
CA HIS A 361 9.99 9.99 -23.13
C HIS A 361 9.22 10.88 -24.11
N GLY A 362 9.00 12.16 -23.76
CA GLY A 362 8.19 13.09 -24.54
C GLY A 362 6.72 12.64 -24.61
N ALA A 363 6.05 12.83 -25.76
CA ALA A 363 4.66 12.46 -25.94
C ALA A 363 4.38 10.97 -25.65
N ALA A 364 5.32 10.09 -25.91
CA ALA A 364 5.17 8.66 -25.57
C ALA A 364 5.07 8.41 -24.05
N GLY A 365 5.66 9.29 -23.22
CA GLY A 365 5.58 9.18 -21.76
C GLY A 365 4.20 9.45 -21.16
N VAL A 366 3.33 10.18 -21.90
CA VAL A 366 1.93 10.46 -21.49
C VAL A 366 0.93 9.55 -22.19
N SER A 367 1.40 8.68 -23.09
CA SER A 367 0.57 7.70 -23.81
C SER A 367 0.60 6.33 -23.09
N ASN A 368 -0.17 5.38 -23.61
CA ASN A 368 -0.17 3.99 -23.14
C ASN A 368 0.99 3.16 -23.75
N ASP A 369 1.87 3.75 -24.57
CA ASP A 369 3.05 3.05 -25.12
C ASP A 369 4.08 2.73 -24.04
N PHE A 370 4.09 3.52 -22.96
CA PHE A 370 4.88 3.30 -21.75
C PHE A 370 3.99 3.38 -20.50
N PRO A 371 4.29 2.65 -19.45
CA PRO A 371 3.44 2.60 -18.27
C PRO A 371 3.55 3.83 -17.35
N LEU A 372 4.38 4.82 -17.72
CA LEU A 372 4.78 5.94 -16.86
C LEU A 372 3.62 6.81 -16.41
N ALA A 373 2.69 7.16 -17.30
CA ALA A 373 1.52 7.98 -16.97
C ALA A 373 0.62 7.25 -15.95
N ASN A 374 0.38 5.96 -16.15
CA ASN A 374 -0.37 5.12 -15.23
C ASN A 374 0.36 5.04 -13.87
N TRP A 375 1.67 4.79 -13.84
CA TRP A 375 2.44 4.76 -12.60
C TRP A 375 2.41 6.09 -11.86
N TRP A 376 2.50 7.20 -12.58
CA TRP A 376 2.39 8.54 -11.98
C TRP A 376 1.02 8.73 -11.31
N ALA A 377 -0.06 8.37 -12.00
CA ALA A 377 -1.41 8.45 -11.48
C ALA A 377 -1.56 7.65 -10.19
N HIS A 378 -1.08 6.40 -10.18
CA HIS A 378 -1.13 5.53 -8.99
C HIS A 378 -0.28 6.05 -7.84
N GLN A 379 0.96 6.46 -8.10
CA GLN A 379 1.82 7.01 -7.05
C GLN A 379 1.24 8.30 -6.46
N ARG A 380 0.48 9.08 -7.27
CA ARG A 380 -0.21 10.28 -6.77
C ARG A 380 -1.26 9.94 -5.70
N THR A 381 -1.90 8.78 -5.79
CA THR A 381 -2.87 8.34 -4.77
C THR A 381 -2.23 8.06 -3.42
N LEU A 382 -0.96 7.62 -3.39
CA LEU A 382 -0.25 7.32 -2.15
C LEU A 382 0.07 8.55 -1.29
N ARG A 383 -0.05 9.74 -1.84
CA ARG A 383 -0.01 10.99 -1.07
C ARG A 383 -1.33 11.29 -0.35
N LEU A 384 -2.37 10.47 -0.59
CA LEU A 384 -3.71 10.58 0.00
C LEU A 384 -4.06 9.35 0.84
N ALA A 385 -3.83 8.15 0.28
CA ALA A 385 -4.14 6.87 0.93
C ALA A 385 -3.32 6.66 2.22
N ASP A 386 -3.88 5.95 3.19
CA ASP A 386 -3.28 5.66 4.49
C ASP A 386 -2.85 6.92 5.29
N GLY A 387 -3.57 8.00 5.08
CA GLY A 387 -3.30 9.35 5.59
C GLY A 387 -2.62 10.24 4.55
N PRO A 388 -3.20 11.41 4.26
CA PRO A 388 -2.60 12.39 3.36
C PRO A 388 -1.29 13.00 3.91
N ASP A 389 -0.49 13.58 3.02
CA ASP A 389 0.79 14.23 3.36
C ASP A 389 0.63 15.18 4.56
N GLU A 390 -0.47 15.94 4.63
CA GLU A 390 -0.74 16.93 5.68
C GLU A 390 -0.91 16.27 7.06
N VAL A 391 -1.57 15.12 7.14
CA VAL A 391 -1.71 14.36 8.40
C VAL A 391 -0.35 13.91 8.90
N HIS A 392 0.50 13.40 8.02
CA HIS A 392 1.85 12.94 8.38
C HIS A 392 2.77 14.11 8.75
N ARG A 393 2.77 15.21 7.97
CA ARG A 393 3.53 16.43 8.26
C ARG A 393 3.13 17.03 9.60
N ASN A 394 1.82 17.10 9.89
CA ASN A 394 1.33 17.57 11.19
C ASN A 394 1.78 16.66 12.34
N ALA A 395 1.76 15.34 12.15
CA ALA A 395 2.26 14.39 13.15
C ALA A 395 3.76 14.58 13.42
N ILE A 396 4.57 14.72 12.37
CA ILE A 396 6.02 14.98 12.48
C ILE A 396 6.27 16.27 13.23
N ALA A 397 5.60 17.36 12.84
CA ALA A 397 5.77 18.67 13.47
C ALA A 397 5.40 18.64 14.98
N LYS A 398 4.28 17.98 15.33
CA LYS A 398 3.88 17.83 16.74
C LYS A 398 4.92 17.05 17.56
N LEU A 399 5.48 15.99 16.97
CA LEU A 399 6.52 15.20 17.66
C LEU A 399 7.81 15.99 17.84
N GLU A 400 8.19 16.82 16.87
CA GLU A 400 9.37 17.65 16.96
C GLU A 400 9.19 18.76 17.99
N LEU A 401 8.08 19.50 17.93
CA LEU A 401 7.75 20.55 18.89
C LEU A 401 7.67 20.03 20.33
N ALA A 402 7.12 18.82 20.53
CA ALA A 402 7.00 18.22 21.86
C ALA A 402 8.36 18.04 22.57
N LYS A 403 9.46 17.91 21.84
CA LYS A 403 10.83 17.82 22.41
C LYS A 403 11.27 19.13 23.09
N HIS A 404 10.64 20.24 22.73
CA HIS A 404 11.01 21.60 23.20
C HIS A 404 9.94 22.21 24.11
N MET A 405 8.76 21.61 24.23
CA MET A 405 7.67 22.17 25.06
C MET A 405 7.94 22.16 26.57
N SER A 406 8.90 21.38 27.05
CA SER A 406 9.35 21.34 28.44
C SER A 406 10.54 22.28 28.73
N LEU A 407 11.06 22.91 27.69
CA LEU A 407 12.17 23.89 27.85
C LEU A 407 11.59 25.23 28.26
N ASN A 408 12.13 25.81 29.36
CA ASN A 408 11.83 27.19 29.74
C ASN A 408 12.19 28.08 28.55
N PRO A 409 11.35 29.04 28.11
CA PRO A 409 11.70 29.98 27.04
C PRO A 409 13.08 30.66 27.23
N ASP A 410 13.52 30.82 28.46
CA ASP A 410 14.84 31.39 28.81
C ASP A 410 16.02 30.43 28.59
N ASP A 411 15.78 29.13 28.40
CA ASP A 411 16.81 28.12 28.11
C ASP A 411 17.16 28.00 26.63
N VAL A 412 16.40 28.63 25.75
CA VAL A 412 16.69 28.72 24.31
C VAL A 412 17.77 29.80 24.08
N ARG A 413 18.94 29.61 24.66
CA ARG A 413 20.12 30.42 24.30
C ARG A 413 20.65 29.89 22.96
N MET A 414 20.52 30.71 21.93
CA MET A 414 21.30 30.50 20.71
C MET A 414 22.79 30.40 21.13
N PRO A 415 23.51 29.37 20.68
CA PRO A 415 24.94 29.33 20.94
C PRO A 415 25.56 30.58 20.35
N VAL A 416 26.01 31.46 21.23
CA VAL A 416 26.77 32.63 20.83
C VAL A 416 28.08 32.07 20.28
N THR A 417 28.27 32.16 18.97
CA THR A 417 29.58 31.96 18.36
C THR A 417 30.52 32.95 18.99
N ARG A 418 31.37 32.50 19.93
CA ARG A 418 32.50 33.30 20.36
C ARG A 418 33.41 33.47 19.16
N GLY A 419 33.32 34.64 18.54
CA GLY A 419 34.34 35.09 17.60
C GLY A 419 35.69 35.04 18.30
N SER A 420 36.58 34.30 17.70
CA SER A 420 38.03 34.35 18.01
C SER A 420 38.63 35.64 17.50
#